data_c3f511008c0a81bb726f02c6f76375f5
#
_entry.id   c3f511008c0a81bb726f02c6f76375f5
#
_cell.length_a   1.000
_cell.length_b   1.000
_cell.length_c   1.000
_cell.angle_alpha   90.00
_cell.angle_beta   90.00
_cell.angle_gamma   90.00
#
_symmetry.space_group_name_H-M   'P 1'
#
loop_
_entity.id
_entity.type
_entity.pdbx_description
1 polymer ?
#
loop_
_entity_poly.entity_id
_entity_poly.type
_entity_poly.pdbx_seq_one_letter_code
_entity_poly.pdbx_strand_id
1 'polypeptide(L)'
;AMFPTNSGAGRTFHPTDIGTIAAEIVREEERTDPNVVKVVGSPLPRGGVLNALYFTRASAPYGDGPLYHHIGMYAFRRAALERFVKMPPSPLETREKLEQLRALEAGMRIHVALVDTVPLGVDTPADLARAREILESS
;
A
#
# COMPACT_ATOMS: atom_id res chain seq x y z
N ALA A 1 5.46 -13.26 21.70
CA ALA A 1 5.69 -13.61 21.17
C ALA A 1 6.87 -13.52 20.64
N MET A 2 7.13 -13.98 20.54
CA MET A 2 8.10 -13.90 20.11
C MET A 2 8.19 -14.18 18.91
N PHE A 3 8.67 -13.71 18.34
CA PHE A 3 8.75 -13.83 17.17
C PHE A 3 9.79 -14.57 16.78
N PRO A 4 9.72 -15.24 16.06
CA PRO A 4 10.61 -16.04 15.66
C PRO A 4 11.60 -15.40 14.99
N THR A 5 12.21 -15.31 14.99
CA THR A 5 12.99 -14.81 14.44
C THR A 5 13.75 -15.28 13.79
N ASN A 6 13.83 -15.35 13.32
CA ASN A 6 14.44 -15.71 12.70
C ASN A 6 15.49 -15.46 12.56
N SER A 7 15.78 -15.65 12.71
CA SER A 7 16.40 -15.52 12.59
C SER A 7 17.30 -15.50 12.10
N GLY A 8 17.72 -15.20 12.03
CA GLY A 8 18.36 -14.97 11.47
C GLY A 8 18.82 -15.51 10.75
N ALA A 9 18.75 -16.06 10.96
CA ALA A 9 18.88 -16.54 10.29
C ALA A 9 18.18 -16.43 9.73
N GLY A 10 17.94 -16.28 10.01
CA GLY A 10 17.04 -16.28 9.47
C GLY A 10 16.37 -15.38 9.10
N ARG A 11 16.29 -15.06 8.22
CA ARG A 11 15.52 -14.15 7.96
C ARG A 11 14.45 -14.63 7.24
N THR A 12 13.30 -14.28 7.57
CA THR A 12 12.12 -14.63 6.87
C THR A 12 12.00 -13.72 5.67
N PHE A 13 11.79 -14.30 4.52
CA PHE A 13 11.59 -13.53 3.32
C PHE A 13 10.08 -13.40 3.09
N HIS A 14 9.63 -12.17 2.94
CA HIS A 14 8.21 -11.90 2.71
C HIS A 14 8.04 -11.19 1.39
N PRO A 15 7.76 -11.93 0.32
CA PRO A 15 7.63 -11.29 -0.99
C PRO A 15 6.38 -10.41 -1.05
N THR A 16 6.46 -9.42 -1.90
CA THR A 16 5.33 -8.54 -2.17
C THR A 16 4.24 -9.30 -2.91
N ASP A 17 3.01 -9.20 -2.44
CA ASP A 17 1.86 -9.76 -3.15
C ASP A 17 1.27 -8.75 -4.11
N ILE A 18 1.22 -7.49 -3.71
CA ILE A 18 0.60 -6.43 -4.47
C ILE A 18 1.50 -5.21 -4.40
N GLY A 19 1.76 -4.59 -5.54
CA GLY A 19 2.48 -3.33 -5.61
C GLY A 19 1.53 -2.20 -5.95
N THR A 20 1.71 -1.05 -5.31
CA THR A 20 0.92 0.13 -5.62
C THR A 20 1.80 1.36 -5.43
N ILE A 21 1.23 2.55 -5.59
CA ILE A 21 2.01 3.78 -5.50
C ILE A 21 1.28 4.81 -4.63
N ALA A 22 2.04 5.77 -4.13
CA ALA A 22 1.49 6.87 -3.34
C ALA A 22 2.39 8.07 -3.48
N ALA A 23 1.85 9.25 -3.21
CA ALA A 23 2.62 10.48 -3.25
C ALA A 23 2.39 11.26 -1.96
N GLU A 24 3.41 11.97 -1.51
CA GLU A 24 3.27 12.78 -0.31
C GLU A 24 2.25 13.89 -0.55
N ILE A 25 1.38 14.10 0.43
CA ILE A 25 0.39 15.15 0.35
C ILE A 25 1.07 16.48 0.62
N VAL A 26 0.94 17.43 -0.33
CA VAL A 26 1.56 18.74 -0.18
C VAL A 26 0.52 19.84 0.08
N ARG A 27 -0.75 19.59 -0.19
CA ARG A 27 -1.79 20.59 0.02
C ARG A 27 -2.50 20.28 1.33
N GLU A 28 -2.56 21.28 2.17
CA GLU A 28 -3.10 21.10 3.52
C GLU A 28 -4.53 20.58 3.51
N GLU A 29 -5.35 21.06 2.59
CA GLU A 29 -6.74 20.65 2.57
C GLU A 29 -6.94 19.18 2.21
N GLU A 30 -5.96 18.57 1.58
CA GLU A 30 -6.04 17.14 1.23
C GLU A 30 -5.85 16.24 2.43
N ARG A 31 -5.22 16.76 3.48
CA ARG A 31 -4.93 15.93 4.64
C ARG A 31 -6.20 15.46 5.36
N THR A 32 -7.27 16.25 5.26
CA THR A 32 -8.53 15.92 5.92
C THR A 32 -9.65 15.57 4.95
N ASP A 33 -9.35 15.53 3.65
CA ASP A 33 -10.35 15.24 2.64
C ASP A 33 -10.58 13.72 2.57
N PRO A 34 -11.80 13.24 2.88
CA PRO A 34 -12.03 11.79 2.86
C PRO A 34 -11.95 11.17 1.47
N ASN A 35 -11.98 11.99 0.41
CA ASN A 35 -11.81 11.48 -0.94
C ASN A 35 -10.34 11.28 -1.29
N VAL A 36 -9.45 11.82 -0.50
CA VAL A 36 -8.02 11.60 -0.65
C VAL A 36 -7.65 10.47 0.31
N VAL A 37 -7.48 9.28 -0.22
CA VAL A 37 -7.20 8.10 0.60
C VAL A 37 -5.75 8.13 1.04
N LYS A 38 -5.52 7.91 2.34
CA LYS A 38 -4.18 7.90 2.91
C LYS A 38 -3.72 6.47 3.07
N VAL A 39 -2.43 6.26 2.87
CA VAL A 39 -1.83 4.97 3.20
C VAL A 39 -0.87 5.18 4.34
N VAL A 40 -1.01 4.35 5.37
CA VAL A 40 -0.10 4.34 6.51
C VAL A 40 0.84 3.16 6.31
N GLY A 41 2.13 3.42 6.34
CA GLY A 41 3.09 2.35 6.09
C GLY A 41 4.43 2.62 6.72
N SER A 42 5.22 1.57 6.82
CA SER A 42 6.56 1.63 7.37
C SER A 42 7.59 1.57 6.26
N PRO A 43 8.66 2.36 6.34
CA PRO A 43 9.69 2.32 5.31
C PRO A 43 10.36 0.96 5.25
N LEU A 44 10.61 0.50 4.03
CA LEU A 44 11.40 -0.70 3.82
C LEU A 44 12.86 -0.32 3.62
N PRO A 45 13.79 -1.24 3.90
CA PRO A 45 15.22 -0.90 3.80
C PRO A 45 15.64 -0.41 2.44
N ARG A 46 14.95 -0.80 1.37
CA ARG A 46 15.37 -0.41 0.03
C ARG A 46 15.13 1.07 -0.27
N GLY A 47 14.39 1.77 0.60
CA GLY A 47 14.16 3.19 0.39
C GLY A 47 13.08 3.47 -0.64
N GLY A 48 12.31 4.53 -0.43
CA GLY A 48 11.27 4.93 -1.37
C GLY A 48 10.11 3.96 -1.49
N VAL A 49 10.04 2.97 -0.61
CA VAL A 49 8.97 1.97 -0.63
C VAL A 49 8.51 1.75 0.79
N LEU A 50 7.20 1.69 0.97
CA LEU A 50 6.59 1.43 2.27
C LEU A 50 5.93 0.06 2.26
N ASN A 51 5.94 -0.59 3.42
CA ASN A 51 5.09 -1.74 3.65
C ASN A 51 3.77 -1.19 4.19
N ALA A 52 2.67 -1.36 3.46
CA ALA A 52 1.40 -0.80 3.86
C ALA A 52 0.86 -1.48 5.10
N LEU A 53 0.43 -0.68 6.06
CA LEU A 53 -0.17 -1.20 7.29
C LEU A 53 -1.67 -0.96 7.30
N TYR A 54 -2.12 0.11 6.65
CA TYR A 54 -3.55 0.41 6.57
C TYR A 54 -3.80 1.47 5.51
N PHE A 55 -5.03 1.49 4.99
CA PHE A 55 -5.48 2.53 4.07
C PHE A 55 -6.74 3.12 4.70
N THR A 56 -6.84 4.45 4.68
CA THR A 56 -7.97 5.09 5.35
C THR A 56 -8.34 6.42 4.71
N ARG A 57 -9.60 6.77 4.85
CA ARG A 57 -10.06 8.09 4.42
C ARG A 57 -9.83 9.13 5.50
N ALA A 58 -9.55 8.69 6.71
CA ALA A 58 -9.25 9.61 7.80
C ALA A 58 -7.86 10.20 7.64
N SER A 59 -7.58 11.23 8.41
CA SER A 59 -6.25 11.81 8.46
C SER A 59 -5.40 10.92 9.35
N ALA A 60 -4.38 10.30 8.80
CA ALA A 60 -3.52 9.36 9.53
C ALA A 60 -2.18 9.27 8.86
N PRO A 61 -1.09 9.03 9.62
CA PRO A 61 -1.06 8.84 11.06
C PRO A 61 -1.14 10.15 11.82
N TYR A 62 -1.40 10.07 13.11
CA TYR A 62 -1.43 11.24 13.98
C TYR A 62 -0.01 11.77 14.17
N GLY A 63 0.10 13.06 14.43
CA GLY A 63 1.39 13.67 14.75
C GLY A 63 2.02 14.34 13.55
N ASP A 64 3.18 14.95 13.79
CA ASP A 64 3.90 15.65 12.74
C ASP A 64 4.55 14.66 11.79
N GLY A 65 4.51 14.97 10.53
CA GLY A 65 5.13 14.13 9.54
C GLY A 65 4.29 14.05 8.28
N PRO A 66 4.82 13.35 7.28
CA PRO A 66 4.12 13.30 5.99
C PRO A 66 2.91 12.38 6.02
N LEU A 67 1.89 12.75 5.27
CA LEU A 67 0.79 11.87 4.94
C LEU A 67 0.92 11.52 3.47
N TYR A 68 0.55 10.31 3.10
CA TYR A 68 0.72 9.83 1.73
C TYR A 68 -0.63 9.56 1.09
N HIS A 69 -0.83 10.14 -0.08
CA HIS A 69 -2.04 9.95 -0.86
C HIS A 69 -1.89 8.69 -1.70
N HIS A 70 -2.72 7.70 -1.42
CA HIS A 70 -2.69 6.45 -2.18
C HIS A 70 -3.27 6.67 -3.56
N ILE A 71 -2.55 6.22 -4.56
CA ILE A 71 -2.99 6.27 -5.95
C ILE A 71 -3.44 4.87 -6.31
N GLY A 72 -4.73 4.73 -6.67
CA GLY A 72 -5.36 3.43 -6.84
C GLY A 72 -4.97 2.68 -8.10
N MET A 73 -3.70 2.38 -8.22
CA MET A 73 -3.17 1.63 -9.34
C MET A 73 -2.37 0.48 -8.78
N TYR A 74 -2.63 -0.74 -9.24
CA TYR A 74 -2.06 -1.93 -8.63
C TYR A 74 -1.41 -2.86 -9.63
N ALA A 75 -0.38 -3.56 -9.16
CA ALA A 75 0.18 -4.70 -9.85
C ALA A 75 0.09 -5.88 -8.89
N PHE A 76 -0.50 -6.99 -9.33
CA PHE A 76 -0.68 -8.17 -8.50
C PHE A 76 0.21 -9.30 -8.98
N ARG A 77 0.77 -10.07 -8.04
CA ARG A 77 1.28 -11.37 -8.43
C ARG A 77 0.09 -12.25 -8.78
N ARG A 78 0.26 -13.14 -9.74
CA ARG A 78 -0.86 -13.96 -10.19
C ARG A 78 -1.54 -14.71 -9.03
N ALA A 79 -0.76 -15.34 -8.17
CA ALA A 79 -1.34 -16.10 -7.07
C ALA A 79 -2.12 -15.20 -6.12
N ALA A 80 -1.63 -13.98 -5.90
CA ALA A 80 -2.32 -13.04 -5.03
C ALA A 80 -3.63 -12.60 -5.67
N LEU A 81 -3.63 -12.34 -6.97
CA LEU A 81 -4.84 -11.93 -7.67
C LEU A 81 -5.89 -13.05 -7.61
N GLU A 82 -5.46 -14.30 -7.83
CA GLU A 82 -6.37 -15.42 -7.79
C GLU A 82 -7.01 -15.56 -6.41
N ARG A 83 -6.25 -15.35 -5.36
CA ARG A 83 -6.81 -15.38 -4.02
C ARG A 83 -7.76 -14.21 -3.79
N PHE A 84 -7.34 -13.03 -4.20
CA PHE A 84 -8.11 -11.82 -3.93
C PHE A 84 -9.51 -11.89 -4.55
N VAL A 85 -9.61 -12.34 -5.79
CA VAL A 85 -10.90 -12.33 -6.48
C VAL A 85 -11.87 -13.36 -5.91
N LYS A 86 -11.37 -14.33 -5.14
CA LYS A 86 -12.22 -15.34 -4.54
C LYS A 86 -12.68 -14.99 -3.14
N MET A 87 -12.14 -13.94 -2.54
CA MET A 87 -12.47 -13.57 -1.18
C MET A 87 -13.72 -12.70 -1.14
N PRO A 88 -14.57 -12.89 -0.13
CA PRO A 88 -15.70 -12.00 0.03
C PRO A 88 -15.26 -10.66 0.57
N PRO A 89 -16.10 -9.64 0.49
CA PRO A 89 -15.77 -8.35 1.09
C PRO A 89 -15.46 -8.49 2.57
N SER A 90 -14.51 -7.70 3.05
CA SER A 90 -14.05 -7.78 4.42
C SER A 90 -14.64 -6.64 5.25
N PRO A 91 -14.61 -6.76 6.60
CA PRO A 91 -15.23 -5.75 7.46
C PRO A 91 -14.67 -4.34 7.28
N LEU A 92 -13.34 -4.19 7.25
CA LEU A 92 -12.76 -2.85 7.12
C LEU A 92 -12.91 -2.31 5.71
N GLU A 93 -12.87 -3.20 4.72
CA GLU A 93 -13.14 -2.80 3.36
C GLU A 93 -14.52 -2.17 3.25
N THR A 94 -15.50 -2.80 3.85
CA THR A 94 -16.88 -2.33 3.80
C THR A 94 -17.04 -1.01 4.55
N ARG A 95 -16.37 -0.90 5.69
CA ARG A 95 -16.50 0.30 6.51
C ARG A 95 -15.84 1.51 5.86
N GLU A 96 -14.62 1.35 5.37
CA GLU A 96 -13.89 2.46 4.75
C GLU A 96 -14.27 2.63 3.28
N LYS A 97 -14.89 1.62 2.68
CA LYS A 97 -15.20 1.60 1.24
C LYS A 97 -13.90 1.65 0.44
N LEU A 98 -12.96 0.83 0.86
CA LEU A 98 -11.64 0.71 0.22
C LEU A 98 -11.36 -0.76 0.00
N GLU A 99 -11.40 -1.19 -1.26
CA GLU A 99 -11.32 -2.59 -1.61
C GLU A 99 -9.99 -3.24 -1.27
N GLN A 100 -8.90 -2.47 -1.31
CA GLN A 100 -7.58 -3.02 -1.01
C GLN A 100 -7.43 -3.48 0.43
N LEU A 101 -8.31 -3.04 1.33
CA LEU A 101 -8.27 -3.51 2.70
C LEU A 101 -8.58 -5.00 2.80
N ARG A 102 -9.34 -5.53 1.82
CA ARG A 102 -9.60 -6.96 1.79
C ARG A 102 -8.29 -7.75 1.76
N ALA A 103 -7.34 -7.28 0.96
CA ALA A 103 -6.06 -7.95 0.86
C ALA A 103 -5.27 -7.88 2.18
N LEU A 104 -5.25 -6.71 2.81
CA LEU A 104 -4.53 -6.57 4.07
C LEU A 104 -5.16 -7.43 5.16
N GLU A 105 -6.49 -7.48 5.23
CA GLU A 105 -7.16 -8.29 6.23
C GLU A 105 -6.92 -9.77 6.03
N ALA A 106 -6.59 -10.17 4.80
CA ALA A 106 -6.28 -11.56 4.49
C ALA A 106 -4.79 -11.89 4.69
N GLY A 107 -4.01 -10.92 5.13
CA GLY A 107 -2.60 -11.16 5.39
C GLY A 107 -1.69 -10.98 4.18
N MET A 108 -2.20 -10.43 3.10
CA MET A 108 -1.36 -10.18 1.94
C MET A 108 -0.48 -8.96 2.18
N ARG A 109 0.68 -8.94 1.54
CA ARG A 109 1.62 -7.84 1.69
C ARG A 109 1.44 -6.88 0.53
N ILE A 110 1.13 -5.63 0.86
CA ILE A 110 1.03 -4.56 -0.13
C ILE A 110 2.20 -3.63 0.10
N HIS A 111 3.02 -3.46 -0.92
CA HIS A 111 4.14 -2.53 -0.84
C HIS A 111 3.84 -1.34 -1.74
N VAL A 112 4.26 -0.17 -1.29
CA VAL A 112 3.87 1.09 -1.90
C VAL A 112 5.12 1.85 -2.33
N ALA A 113 5.25 2.10 -3.62
CA ALA A 113 6.36 2.93 -4.10
C ALA A 113 5.94 4.38 -3.98
N LEU A 114 6.81 5.20 -3.42
CA LEU A 114 6.55 6.63 -3.32
C LEU A 114 6.96 7.31 -4.60
N VAL A 115 6.06 8.12 -5.15
CA VAL A 115 6.32 8.87 -6.37
C VAL A 115 6.21 10.36 -6.06
N ASP A 116 6.72 11.19 -6.96
CA ASP A 116 6.82 12.61 -6.67
C ASP A 116 5.51 13.36 -6.73
N THR A 117 4.63 12.97 -7.62
CA THR A 117 3.38 13.68 -7.81
C THR A 117 2.26 12.70 -8.10
N VAL A 118 1.04 13.15 -7.78
CA VAL A 118 -0.15 12.40 -8.12
C VAL A 118 -0.48 12.71 -9.59
N PRO A 119 -0.59 11.67 -10.43
CA PRO A 119 -0.95 11.90 -11.82
C PRO A 119 -2.30 12.56 -11.93
N LEU A 120 -2.45 13.46 -12.88
CA LEU A 120 -3.72 14.15 -13.06
C LEU A 120 -4.71 13.21 -13.72
N GLY A 121 -5.53 12.61 -12.88
CA GLY A 121 -6.72 11.93 -13.31
C GLY A 121 -6.58 10.68 -14.16
N VAL A 122 -5.38 10.31 -14.56
CA VAL A 122 -5.23 9.17 -15.45
C VAL A 122 -4.01 8.36 -15.10
N ASP A 123 -4.17 7.05 -15.13
CA ASP A 123 -3.07 6.14 -14.92
C ASP A 123 -2.15 6.21 -16.13
N THR A 124 -0.87 6.34 -15.87
CA THR A 124 0.11 6.39 -16.96
C THR A 124 0.88 5.08 -17.02
N PRO A 125 1.44 4.76 -18.20
CA PRO A 125 2.28 3.57 -18.30
C PRO A 125 3.47 3.61 -17.34
N ALA A 126 4.02 4.80 -17.07
CA ALA A 126 5.15 4.92 -16.16
C ALA A 126 4.74 4.57 -14.73
N ASP A 127 3.54 4.98 -14.31
CA ASP A 127 3.06 4.67 -12.97
C ASP A 127 2.81 3.18 -12.81
N LEU A 128 2.25 2.55 -13.82
CA LEU A 128 2.01 1.12 -13.78
C LEU A 128 3.34 0.37 -13.73
N ALA A 129 4.32 0.84 -14.49
CA ALA A 129 5.64 0.22 -14.48
C ALA A 129 6.27 0.32 -13.09
N ARG A 130 6.08 1.45 -12.41
CA ARG A 130 6.63 1.64 -11.08
C ARG A 130 6.02 0.65 -10.09
N ALA A 131 4.70 0.47 -10.14
CA ALA A 131 4.03 -0.49 -9.27
C ALA A 131 4.50 -1.90 -9.58
N ARG A 132 4.73 -2.19 -10.85
CA ARG A 132 5.18 -3.52 -11.26
C ARG A 132 6.62 -3.81 -10.81
N GLU A 133 7.48 -2.79 -10.82
CA GLU A 133 8.86 -2.96 -10.38
C GLU A 133 8.94 -3.48 -8.96
N ILE A 134 8.02 -3.08 -8.11
CA ILE A 134 8.02 -3.53 -6.72
C ILE A 134 7.86 -5.04 -6.66
N LEU A 135 7.00 -5.59 -7.50
CA LEU A 135 6.79 -7.02 -7.53
C LEU A 135 8.03 -7.74 -8.03
N GLU A 136 8.67 -7.17 -9.05
CA GLU A 136 9.79 -7.83 -9.68
C GLU A 136 11.04 -7.81 -8.84
N SER A 137 11.17 -6.84 -7.94
CA SER A 137 12.37 -6.74 -7.13
C SER A 137 12.20 -7.29 -5.73
N SER A 138 11.06 -7.90 -5.46
CA SER A 138 10.82 -8.48 -4.12
C SER A 138 11.10 -9.97 -4.09
#